data_0018cc59bf89ecd1cc99e47b159884d0
#
_entry.id   0018cc59bf89ecd1cc99e47b159884d0
#
_cell.length_a   1.000
_cell.length_b   1.000
_cell.length_c   1.000
_cell.angle_alpha   90.00
_cell.angle_beta   90.00
_cell.angle_gamma   90.00
#
_symmetry.space_group_name_H-M   'P 1'
#
loop_
_entity.id
_entity.type
_entity.pdbx_description
1 polymer ?
#
loop_
_entity_poly.entity_id
_entity_poly.type
_entity_poly.pdbx_seq_one_letter_code
_entity_poly.pdbx_strand_id
1 'polypeptide(L)'
;MVEPQIIGSNRTGESKSPAERRSDAKVQIPQSDDVRIVETYDALPVLNKREPIITNENSSFKYLRLARIVLDPDKDGYAPQEVKTSNEELILYVNRGAATVTINGESQKLNTGDVAYVGINTTVEVTSDSFTDVSEYRAVDCNTSYPVQYIKHKELEKTELAATVGSKRPMSVRTVFKLVDGANVQACRLLFGDTFMKQPGAVGSYPPHFHGPDGPSGFGADAKEEIYHFRVRSTIPNDTGYVLQNCSRPGEDIGIYTHVFDEQALNVTHGYHDTIAPPAIEFMFTWCLASFTEGRRDWSEVLNRPGYDNEW
;
A
#
# COMPACT_ATOMS: atom_id res chain seq x y z
N MET A 1 41.42 -6.78 -22.01
CA MET A 1 40.62 -5.91 -21.16
C MET A 1 40.17 -4.77 -22.05
N VAL A 2 38.88 -4.75 -22.40
CA VAL A 2 38.28 -3.71 -23.25
C VAL A 2 37.53 -2.80 -22.29
N GLU A 3 37.91 -1.53 -22.22
CA GLU A 3 37.20 -0.52 -21.42
C GLU A 3 35.80 -0.29 -22.00
N PRO A 4 34.77 -0.17 -21.17
CA PRO A 4 33.44 0.17 -21.65
C PRO A 4 33.38 1.65 -22.05
N GLN A 5 33.07 1.93 -23.28
CA GLN A 5 32.81 3.27 -23.77
C GLN A 5 31.49 3.79 -23.18
N ILE A 6 31.57 4.87 -22.42
CA ILE A 6 30.40 5.63 -21.94
C ILE A 6 29.79 6.35 -23.14
N ILE A 7 28.64 5.91 -23.58
CA ILE A 7 27.82 6.63 -24.57
C ILE A 7 27.17 7.81 -23.84
N GLY A 8 27.75 9.01 -24.02
CA GLY A 8 27.17 10.25 -23.56
C GLY A 8 25.92 10.58 -24.34
N SER A 9 24.73 10.59 -23.74
CA SER A 9 23.53 11.14 -24.35
C SER A 9 23.51 12.66 -24.15
N ASN A 10 23.75 13.42 -25.22
CA ASN A 10 23.43 14.85 -25.28
C ASN A 10 21.88 15.00 -25.25
N ARG A 11 21.29 15.20 -24.10
CA ARG A 11 19.93 15.68 -23.97
C ARG A 11 19.94 17.12 -23.46
N THR A 12 19.96 18.06 -24.40
CA THR A 12 19.49 19.42 -24.21
C THR A 12 17.98 19.42 -24.38
N GLY A 13 17.25 19.22 -23.30
CA GLY A 13 15.79 19.32 -23.26
C GLY A 13 15.40 19.78 -21.86
N GLU A 14 14.47 20.73 -21.78
CA GLU A 14 13.89 21.20 -20.52
C GLU A 14 13.48 20.00 -19.68
N SER A 15 13.94 19.95 -18.44
CA SER A 15 13.60 18.86 -17.53
C SER A 15 12.16 19.03 -17.09
N LYS A 16 11.26 18.23 -17.64
CA LYS A 16 9.89 18.10 -17.13
C LYS A 16 9.93 17.68 -15.67
N SER A 17 9.04 18.24 -14.86
CA SER A 17 8.87 17.82 -13.46
C SER A 17 8.52 16.33 -13.38
N PRO A 18 8.75 15.67 -12.25
CA PRO A 18 8.31 14.27 -12.06
C PRO A 18 6.83 14.03 -12.36
N ALA A 19 5.97 15.01 -12.05
CA ALA A 19 4.54 14.97 -12.35
C ALA A 19 4.25 15.03 -13.86
N GLU A 20 4.94 15.91 -14.61
CA GLU A 20 4.78 16.02 -16.07
C GLU A 20 5.30 14.79 -16.82
N ARG A 21 6.33 14.12 -16.30
CA ARG A 21 6.81 12.85 -16.88
C ARG A 21 5.83 11.69 -16.66
N ARG A 22 5.05 11.73 -15.57
CA ARG A 22 4.07 10.69 -15.25
C ARG A 22 2.79 10.78 -16.10
N SER A 23 2.37 11.99 -16.50
CA SER A 23 1.19 12.17 -17.35
C SER A 23 1.34 11.55 -18.74
N ASP A 24 2.57 11.39 -19.22
CA ASP A 24 2.85 10.82 -20.54
C ASP A 24 3.00 9.27 -20.52
N ALA A 25 3.11 8.67 -19.35
CA ALA A 25 3.31 7.23 -19.16
C ALA A 25 1.98 6.49 -18.92
N LYS A 26 0.99 6.72 -19.80
CA LYS A 26 -0.13 5.78 -19.91
C LYS A 26 0.37 4.52 -20.59
N VAL A 27 0.80 3.55 -19.77
CA VAL A 27 1.02 2.19 -20.28
C VAL A 27 -0.33 1.67 -20.73
N GLN A 28 -0.55 1.61 -22.05
CA GLN A 28 -1.67 0.84 -22.59
C GLN A 28 -1.36 -0.63 -22.36
N ILE A 29 -1.93 -1.20 -21.30
CA ILE A 29 -1.98 -2.65 -21.13
C ILE A 29 -2.89 -3.14 -22.27
N PRO A 30 -2.47 -4.16 -23.06
CA PRO A 30 -3.33 -4.75 -24.07
C PRO A 30 -4.66 -5.14 -23.41
N GLN A 31 -5.75 -4.55 -23.83
CA GLN A 31 -7.08 -4.96 -23.42
C GLN A 31 -7.35 -6.34 -24.05
N SER A 32 -7.07 -7.40 -23.31
CA SER A 32 -7.88 -8.60 -23.45
C SER A 32 -9.19 -8.30 -22.73
N ASP A 33 -10.32 -8.73 -23.26
CA ASP A 33 -11.66 -8.56 -22.67
C ASP A 33 -11.81 -9.22 -21.27
N ASP A 34 -10.75 -9.75 -20.71
CA ASP A 34 -10.62 -10.38 -19.41
C ASP A 34 -9.82 -9.51 -18.46
N VAL A 35 -10.55 -8.92 -17.52
CA VAL A 35 -10.14 -8.41 -16.19
C VAL A 35 -8.71 -7.86 -16.09
N ARG A 36 -8.59 -6.55 -15.88
CA ARG A 36 -7.34 -5.88 -15.48
C ARG A 36 -6.76 -6.58 -14.27
N ILE A 37 -5.59 -7.20 -14.44
CA ILE A 37 -4.92 -7.96 -13.36
C ILE A 37 -4.24 -7.01 -12.38
N VAL A 38 -3.73 -5.86 -12.87
CA VAL A 38 -3.06 -4.84 -12.06
C VAL A 38 -3.49 -3.46 -12.53
N GLU A 39 -4.04 -2.67 -11.63
CA GLU A 39 -4.37 -1.26 -11.83
C GLU A 39 -3.43 -0.43 -10.98
N THR A 40 -2.80 0.60 -11.58
CA THR A 40 -1.94 1.55 -10.89
C THR A 40 -2.63 2.90 -10.76
N TYR A 41 -2.45 3.56 -9.61
CA TYR A 41 -3.06 4.83 -9.26
C TYR A 41 -1.99 5.80 -8.78
N ASP A 42 -1.98 7.02 -9.32
CA ASP A 42 -1.16 8.08 -8.78
C ASP A 42 -1.76 8.55 -7.46
N ALA A 43 -1.05 8.28 -6.38
CA ALA A 43 -1.46 8.69 -5.03
C ALA A 43 -0.77 10.00 -4.62
N LEU A 44 -0.52 10.90 -5.57
CA LEU A 44 0.12 12.19 -5.31
C LEU A 44 -0.73 13.03 -4.35
N PRO A 45 -0.11 13.63 -3.33
CA PRO A 45 -0.82 14.42 -2.36
C PRO A 45 -1.32 15.75 -2.95
N VAL A 46 -2.53 16.15 -2.56
CA VAL A 46 -3.05 17.50 -2.76
C VAL A 46 -3.01 18.22 -1.42
N LEU A 47 -2.31 19.36 -1.38
CA LEU A 47 -2.07 20.09 -0.14
C LEU A 47 -3.36 20.65 0.45
N ASN A 48 -3.50 20.56 1.77
CA ASN A 48 -4.62 21.02 2.58
C ASN A 48 -5.99 20.48 2.13
N LYS A 49 -5.97 19.21 1.68
CA LYS A 49 -7.14 18.53 1.16
C LYS A 49 -7.12 17.04 1.43
N ARG A 50 -8.31 16.46 1.56
CA ARG A 50 -8.54 15.03 1.42
C ARG A 50 -8.79 14.71 -0.05
N GLU A 51 -7.94 13.90 -0.66
CA GLU A 51 -8.03 13.49 -2.07
C GLU A 51 -8.33 12.00 -2.19
N PRO A 52 -9.49 11.60 -2.74
CA PRO A 52 -9.77 10.20 -3.08
C PRO A 52 -8.85 9.72 -4.20
N ILE A 53 -8.20 8.57 -4.00
CA ILE A 53 -7.26 7.98 -4.96
C ILE A 53 -7.88 6.74 -5.62
N ILE A 54 -8.38 5.80 -4.80
CA ILE A 54 -9.04 4.58 -5.24
C ILE A 54 -10.48 4.61 -4.75
N THR A 55 -11.43 4.56 -5.71
CA THR A 55 -12.87 4.65 -5.47
C THR A 55 -13.58 3.48 -6.15
N ASN A 56 -14.89 3.37 -5.96
CA ASN A 56 -15.71 2.40 -6.71
C ASN A 56 -15.89 2.75 -8.20
N GLU A 57 -15.57 3.99 -8.59
CA GLU A 57 -15.75 4.47 -9.96
C GLU A 57 -14.51 4.23 -10.83
N ASN A 58 -13.32 4.21 -10.21
CA ASN A 58 -12.04 4.12 -10.91
C ASN A 58 -11.28 2.82 -10.68
N SER A 59 -11.82 1.88 -9.90
CA SER A 59 -11.16 0.62 -9.56
C SER A 59 -12.08 -0.59 -9.67
N SER A 60 -11.48 -1.77 -9.82
CA SER A 60 -12.16 -3.06 -9.78
C SER A 60 -12.41 -3.59 -8.35
N PHE A 61 -11.94 -2.89 -7.31
CA PHE A 61 -12.14 -3.30 -5.93
C PHE A 61 -13.61 -3.30 -5.53
N LYS A 62 -14.03 -4.39 -4.91
CA LYS A 62 -15.34 -4.50 -4.28
C LYS A 62 -15.40 -3.76 -2.95
N TYR A 63 -14.40 -3.94 -2.10
CA TYR A 63 -14.42 -3.46 -0.73
C TYR A 63 -13.44 -2.34 -0.44
N LEU A 64 -12.23 -2.39 -1.01
CA LEU A 64 -11.15 -1.45 -0.65
C LEU A 64 -11.26 -0.08 -1.32
N ARG A 65 -10.92 0.96 -0.57
CA ARG A 65 -10.77 2.34 -1.03
C ARG A 65 -9.51 2.96 -0.43
N LEU A 66 -8.96 3.96 -1.11
CA LEU A 66 -7.80 4.73 -0.65
C LEU A 66 -8.05 6.21 -0.86
N ALA A 67 -7.76 7.03 0.13
CA ALA A 67 -7.63 8.47 0.02
C ALA A 67 -6.36 8.96 0.71
N ARG A 68 -5.96 10.18 0.41
CA ARG A 68 -4.86 10.87 1.09
C ARG A 68 -5.35 12.16 1.70
N ILE A 69 -4.83 12.49 2.89
CA ILE A 69 -5.06 13.74 3.61
C ILE A 69 -3.69 14.36 3.84
N VAL A 70 -3.42 15.50 3.21
CA VAL A 70 -2.16 16.22 3.39
C VAL A 70 -2.45 17.59 3.95
N LEU A 71 -1.87 17.91 5.08
CA LEU A 71 -2.11 19.14 5.83
C LEU A 71 -0.80 19.89 6.06
N ASP A 72 -0.83 21.19 5.86
CA ASP A 72 0.26 22.11 6.21
C ASP A 72 -0.35 23.43 6.70
N PRO A 73 -0.37 23.67 8.03
CA PRO A 73 -0.98 24.87 8.60
C PRO A 73 -0.23 26.17 8.21
N ASP A 74 1.01 26.08 7.76
CA ASP A 74 1.80 27.22 7.30
C ASP A 74 1.51 27.63 5.84
N LYS A 75 0.55 26.94 5.19
CA LYS A 75 0.16 27.17 3.79
C LYS A 75 -1.30 27.57 3.68
N ASP A 76 -1.61 28.29 2.62
CA ASP A 76 -2.96 28.71 2.30
C ASP A 76 -3.91 27.51 2.14
N GLY A 77 -5.18 27.73 2.51
CA GLY A 77 -6.22 26.73 2.37
C GLY A 77 -6.23 25.64 3.46
N TYR A 78 -5.41 25.79 4.51
CA TYR A 78 -5.48 24.87 5.65
C TYR A 78 -6.86 24.90 6.30
N ALA A 79 -7.40 23.71 6.50
CA ALA A 79 -8.60 23.48 7.30
C ALA A 79 -8.55 22.05 7.87
N PRO A 80 -9.11 21.82 9.07
CA PRO A 80 -9.38 20.48 9.57
C PRO A 80 -10.13 19.65 8.52
N GLN A 81 -9.77 18.38 8.39
CA GLN A 81 -10.47 17.48 7.48
C GLN A 81 -11.42 16.59 8.27
N GLU A 82 -12.70 16.69 7.93
CA GLU A 82 -13.72 15.83 8.49
C GLU A 82 -13.88 14.57 7.63
N VAL A 83 -13.80 13.42 8.26
CA VAL A 83 -13.94 12.09 7.64
C VAL A 83 -15.08 11.35 8.34
N LYS A 84 -16.04 10.86 7.57
CA LYS A 84 -17.19 10.12 8.12
C LYS A 84 -17.19 8.69 7.63
N THR A 85 -17.54 7.78 8.52
CA THR A 85 -17.88 6.41 8.20
C THR A 85 -19.39 6.22 8.35
N SER A 86 -20.00 5.48 7.42
CA SER A 86 -21.36 4.96 7.54
C SER A 86 -21.31 3.46 7.78
N ASN A 87 -21.47 2.66 6.76
CA ASN A 87 -21.23 1.21 6.77
C ASN A 87 -19.79 0.83 6.36
N GLU A 88 -18.84 1.70 6.65
CA GLU A 88 -17.43 1.56 6.32
C GLU A 88 -16.60 1.59 7.59
N GLU A 89 -15.57 0.79 7.66
CA GLU A 89 -14.48 0.96 8.61
C GLU A 89 -13.29 1.63 7.92
N LEU A 90 -12.45 2.31 8.68
CA LEU A 90 -11.28 2.97 8.11
C LEU A 90 -10.03 2.85 8.99
N ILE A 91 -8.90 2.98 8.34
CA ILE A 91 -7.57 3.11 8.93
C ILE A 91 -7.01 4.47 8.50
N LEU A 92 -6.57 5.27 9.46
CA LEU A 92 -5.74 6.46 9.24
C LEU A 92 -4.31 6.08 9.61
N TYR A 93 -3.41 6.12 8.65
CA TYR A 93 -1.98 5.83 8.81
C TYR A 93 -1.16 7.08 8.52
N VAL A 94 -0.33 7.51 9.47
CA VAL A 94 0.52 8.69 9.31
C VAL A 94 1.79 8.32 8.54
N ASN A 95 1.83 8.70 7.26
CA ASN A 95 3.00 8.48 6.41
C ASN A 95 4.18 9.38 6.82
N ARG A 96 3.88 10.62 7.23
CA ARG A 96 4.90 11.63 7.57
C ARG A 96 4.30 12.71 8.48
N GLY A 97 5.10 13.17 9.44
CA GLY A 97 4.68 14.21 10.37
C GLY A 97 3.91 13.68 11.57
N ALA A 98 2.96 14.46 12.05
CA ALA A 98 2.10 14.08 13.16
C ALA A 98 0.69 14.66 12.98
N ALA A 99 -0.32 13.80 13.02
CA ALA A 99 -1.73 14.17 12.97
C ALA A 99 -2.36 14.15 14.37
N THR A 100 -3.30 15.02 14.60
CA THR A 100 -4.25 14.91 15.72
C THR A 100 -5.57 14.42 15.18
N VAL A 101 -6.04 13.29 15.70
CA VAL A 101 -7.31 12.66 15.35
C VAL A 101 -8.27 12.87 16.50
N THR A 102 -9.40 13.55 16.24
CA THR A 102 -10.43 13.82 17.24
C THR A 102 -11.71 13.05 16.90
N ILE A 103 -12.17 12.24 17.85
CA ILE A 103 -13.37 11.42 17.71
C ILE A 103 -14.20 11.58 18.99
N ASN A 104 -15.48 11.97 18.84
CA ASN A 104 -16.39 12.20 19.96
C ASN A 104 -15.85 13.19 21.01
N GLY A 105 -15.07 14.19 20.57
CA GLY A 105 -14.44 15.19 21.44
C GLY A 105 -13.15 14.73 22.14
N GLU A 106 -12.74 13.50 21.96
CA GLU A 106 -11.45 12.99 22.47
C GLU A 106 -10.38 13.06 21.37
N SER A 107 -9.25 13.69 21.67
CA SER A 107 -8.14 13.89 20.72
C SER A 107 -6.97 12.99 21.02
N GLN A 108 -6.44 12.34 20.01
CA GLN A 108 -5.25 11.51 20.07
C GLN A 108 -4.21 11.95 19.05
N LYS A 109 -2.98 12.18 19.48
CA LYS A 109 -1.85 12.48 18.60
C LYS A 109 -1.26 11.18 18.06
N LEU A 110 -1.12 11.14 16.71
CA LEU A 110 -0.49 10.06 15.96
C LEU A 110 0.80 10.61 15.31
N ASN A 111 1.89 9.90 15.44
CA ASN A 111 3.16 10.21 14.79
C ASN A 111 3.35 9.33 13.55
N THR A 112 4.37 9.61 12.76
CA THR A 112 4.75 8.77 11.60
C THR A 112 4.79 7.29 11.97
N GLY A 113 4.09 6.46 11.19
CA GLY A 113 3.93 5.03 11.40
C GLY A 113 2.74 4.65 12.29
N ASP A 114 2.21 5.56 13.11
CA ASP A 114 1.06 5.27 13.98
C ASP A 114 -0.24 5.13 13.16
N VAL A 115 -1.18 4.38 13.72
CA VAL A 115 -2.48 4.08 13.11
C VAL A 115 -3.62 4.42 14.04
N ALA A 116 -4.71 4.97 13.49
CA ALA A 116 -6.03 4.91 14.10
C ALA A 116 -6.93 3.99 13.28
N TYR A 117 -7.49 2.97 13.92
CA TYR A 117 -8.60 2.19 13.38
C TYR A 117 -9.91 2.81 13.85
N VAL A 118 -10.86 2.98 12.94
CA VAL A 118 -12.16 3.59 13.20
C VAL A 118 -13.27 2.72 12.64
N GLY A 119 -14.21 2.33 13.47
CA GLY A 119 -15.36 1.52 13.08
C GLY A 119 -16.44 2.33 12.32
N ILE A 120 -17.54 1.65 12.01
CA ILE A 120 -18.68 2.24 11.30
C ILE A 120 -19.39 3.34 12.12
N ASN A 121 -20.16 4.19 11.43
CA ASN A 121 -20.99 5.26 12.02
C ASN A 121 -20.23 6.24 12.91
N THR A 122 -19.03 6.61 12.52
CA THR A 122 -18.13 7.49 13.28
C THR A 122 -17.74 8.72 12.47
N THR A 123 -17.67 9.87 13.12
CA THR A 123 -17.08 11.09 12.55
C THR A 123 -15.74 11.35 13.18
N VAL A 124 -14.76 11.61 12.33
CA VAL A 124 -13.36 11.85 12.69
C VAL A 124 -12.94 13.20 12.16
N GLU A 125 -12.35 14.03 13.00
CA GLU A 125 -11.64 15.23 12.56
C GLU A 125 -10.13 14.97 12.58
N VAL A 126 -9.45 15.33 11.49
CA VAL A 126 -7.99 15.23 11.34
C VAL A 126 -7.40 16.62 11.23
N THR A 127 -6.49 16.95 12.13
CA THR A 127 -5.76 18.22 12.18
C THR A 127 -4.26 17.99 12.30
N SER A 128 -3.47 19.03 12.11
CA SER A 128 -2.02 19.00 12.34
C SER A 128 -1.45 20.35 12.75
N ASP A 129 -0.34 20.35 13.48
CA ASP A 129 0.42 21.54 13.88
C ASP A 129 1.60 21.84 12.92
N SER A 130 1.86 20.97 11.95
CA SER A 130 2.93 21.07 10.96
C SER A 130 2.60 20.23 9.74
N PHE A 131 3.44 20.26 8.71
CA PHE A 131 3.25 19.41 7.53
C PHE A 131 3.03 17.95 7.94
N THR A 132 1.92 17.39 7.49
CA THR A 132 1.50 16.02 7.82
C THR A 132 0.83 15.37 6.62
N ASP A 133 1.16 14.10 6.41
CA ASP A 133 0.64 13.27 5.33
C ASP A 133 0.05 11.99 5.93
N VAL A 134 -1.22 11.74 5.64
CA VAL A 134 -1.98 10.61 6.16
C VAL A 134 -2.62 9.85 5.00
N SER A 135 -2.45 8.54 4.98
CA SER A 135 -3.22 7.63 4.12
C SER A 135 -4.48 7.17 4.85
N GLU A 136 -5.59 7.20 4.16
CA GLU A 136 -6.89 6.74 4.61
C GLU A 136 -7.30 5.50 3.81
N TYR A 137 -7.29 4.33 4.44
CA TYR A 137 -7.76 3.09 3.85
C TYR A 137 -9.14 2.76 4.40
N ARG A 138 -10.05 2.33 3.53
CA ARG A 138 -11.41 1.93 3.92
C ARG A 138 -11.75 0.56 3.41
N ALA A 139 -12.56 -0.16 4.22
CA ALA A 139 -13.36 -1.26 3.70
C ALA A 139 -14.85 -0.93 3.83
N VAL A 140 -15.58 -1.09 2.73
CA VAL A 140 -17.03 -0.86 2.67
C VAL A 140 -17.82 -2.12 2.98
N ASP A 141 -19.16 -1.99 3.11
CA ASP A 141 -20.08 -3.09 3.41
C ASP A 141 -19.77 -3.82 4.72
N CYS A 142 -19.51 -3.04 5.77
CA CYS A 142 -19.33 -3.52 7.12
C CYS A 142 -20.67 -3.47 7.88
N ASN A 143 -21.00 -4.57 8.58
CA ASN A 143 -22.23 -4.68 9.39
C ASN A 143 -21.92 -4.66 10.89
N THR A 144 -20.67 -4.95 11.27
CA THR A 144 -20.25 -5.00 12.67
C THR A 144 -19.45 -3.75 13.01
N SER A 145 -19.86 -3.05 14.08
CA SER A 145 -19.12 -1.91 14.63
C SER A 145 -18.10 -2.37 15.67
N TYR A 146 -16.89 -1.90 15.53
CA TYR A 146 -15.83 -2.09 16.52
C TYR A 146 -15.38 -0.73 17.07
N PRO A 147 -14.87 -0.69 18.32
CA PRO A 147 -14.41 0.56 18.93
C PRO A 147 -13.21 1.14 18.18
N VAL A 148 -12.99 2.43 18.36
CA VAL A 148 -11.77 3.10 17.92
C VAL A 148 -10.57 2.49 18.64
N GLN A 149 -9.50 2.20 17.90
CA GLN A 149 -8.26 1.62 18.44
C GLN A 149 -7.07 2.39 17.87
N TYR A 150 -6.09 2.68 18.73
CA TYR A 150 -4.88 3.39 18.36
C TYR A 150 -3.68 2.47 18.48
N ILE A 151 -2.90 2.37 17.42
CA ILE A 151 -1.74 1.49 17.34
C ILE A 151 -0.49 2.35 17.19
N LYS A 152 0.44 2.22 18.14
CA LYS A 152 1.70 2.91 18.12
C LYS A 152 2.77 2.04 17.48
N HIS A 153 3.30 2.47 16.34
CA HIS A 153 4.29 1.72 15.57
C HIS A 153 5.50 1.28 16.45
N LYS A 154 6.02 2.20 17.26
CA LYS A 154 7.16 1.92 18.17
C LYS A 154 6.88 0.84 19.22
N GLU A 155 5.63 0.67 19.62
CA GLU A 155 5.27 -0.36 20.60
C GLU A 155 5.28 -1.75 19.96
N LEU A 156 4.98 -1.84 18.67
CA LEU A 156 5.00 -3.10 17.94
C LEU A 156 6.41 -3.64 17.68
N GLU A 157 7.45 -2.78 17.63
CA GLU A 157 8.84 -3.21 17.38
C GLU A 157 9.33 -4.32 18.33
N LYS A 158 8.70 -4.45 19.49
CA LYS A 158 9.06 -5.42 20.52
C LYS A 158 8.12 -6.63 20.59
N THR A 159 7.24 -6.76 19.64
CA THR A 159 6.22 -7.81 19.58
C THR A 159 6.42 -8.72 18.37
N GLU A 160 5.71 -9.83 18.32
CA GLU A 160 5.67 -10.74 17.16
C GLU A 160 4.97 -10.13 15.93
N LEU A 161 4.31 -8.96 16.11
CA LEU A 161 3.68 -8.22 15.02
C LEU A 161 4.69 -7.41 14.19
N ALA A 162 5.95 -7.29 14.67
CA ALA A 162 7.07 -6.74 13.93
C ALA A 162 8.11 -7.84 13.72
N ALA A 163 8.17 -8.39 12.51
CA ALA A 163 9.04 -9.51 12.22
C ALA A 163 10.02 -9.20 11.06
N THR A 164 11.29 -9.59 11.22
CA THR A 164 12.23 -9.67 10.09
C THR A 164 12.10 -11.03 9.44
N VAL A 165 11.70 -11.03 8.17
CA VAL A 165 11.43 -12.24 7.38
C VAL A 165 12.30 -12.29 6.12
N GLY A 166 12.29 -13.42 5.41
CA GLY A 166 12.99 -13.59 4.14
C GLY A 166 14.47 -13.97 4.28
N SER A 167 14.92 -14.42 5.45
CA SER A 167 16.33 -14.71 5.73
C SER A 167 16.94 -15.82 4.84
N LYS A 168 16.14 -16.70 4.26
CA LYS A 168 16.60 -17.74 3.32
C LYS A 168 17.15 -17.16 2.00
N ARG A 169 16.72 -15.97 1.63
CA ARG A 169 17.15 -15.28 0.40
C ARG A 169 17.61 -13.87 0.76
N PRO A 170 18.90 -13.54 0.70
CA PRO A 170 19.42 -12.25 1.16
C PRO A 170 18.70 -11.03 0.57
N MET A 171 18.30 -11.10 -0.71
CA MET A 171 17.59 -10.00 -1.38
C MET A 171 16.13 -9.87 -0.95
N SER A 172 15.55 -10.82 -0.21
CA SER A 172 14.16 -10.75 0.26
C SER A 172 14.04 -10.39 1.75
N VAL A 173 15.15 -10.06 2.41
CA VAL A 173 15.15 -9.70 3.84
C VAL A 173 14.45 -8.34 4.02
N ARG A 174 13.43 -8.36 4.85
CA ARG A 174 12.60 -7.18 5.13
C ARG A 174 12.02 -7.22 6.55
N THR A 175 11.67 -6.06 7.09
CA THR A 175 10.86 -5.98 8.30
C THR A 175 9.41 -5.73 7.91
N VAL A 176 8.51 -6.54 8.42
CA VAL A 176 7.06 -6.43 8.24
C VAL A 176 6.45 -6.07 9.59
N PHE A 177 5.63 -5.01 9.61
CA PHE A 177 4.80 -4.65 10.76
C PHE A 177 3.35 -4.93 10.42
N LYS A 178 2.71 -5.77 11.23
CA LYS A 178 1.26 -6.03 11.17
C LYS A 178 0.56 -5.05 12.11
N LEU A 179 0.24 -3.87 11.59
CA LEU A 179 -0.30 -2.76 12.38
C LEU A 179 -1.77 -3.01 12.77
N VAL A 180 -2.58 -3.52 11.83
CA VAL A 180 -3.95 -3.98 12.08
C VAL A 180 -4.05 -5.44 11.65
N ASP A 181 -4.09 -6.32 12.62
CA ASP A 181 -4.11 -7.78 12.46
C ASP A 181 -5.19 -8.40 13.36
N GLY A 182 -5.60 -9.63 13.08
CA GLY A 182 -6.54 -10.37 13.92
C GLY A 182 -6.08 -10.58 15.34
N ALA A 183 -4.76 -10.50 15.58
CA ALA A 183 -4.15 -10.69 16.90
C ALA A 183 -4.18 -9.43 17.79
N ASN A 184 -4.26 -8.22 17.22
CA ASN A 184 -4.13 -6.98 17.99
C ASN A 184 -5.32 -6.00 17.84
N VAL A 185 -6.06 -6.03 16.74
CA VAL A 185 -7.12 -5.07 16.46
C VAL A 185 -8.40 -5.81 16.10
N GLN A 186 -9.50 -5.46 16.76
CA GLN A 186 -10.83 -5.89 16.33
C GLN A 186 -11.27 -5.04 15.14
N ALA A 187 -11.56 -5.65 14.02
CA ALA A 187 -12.00 -4.99 12.80
C ALA A 187 -12.91 -5.90 11.98
N CYS A 188 -13.68 -5.32 11.07
CA CYS A 188 -14.64 -6.03 10.26
C CYS A 188 -13.96 -6.85 9.15
N ARG A 189 -13.20 -6.18 8.29
CA ARG A 189 -12.54 -6.77 7.10
C ARG A 189 -11.05 -6.45 7.01
N LEU A 190 -10.62 -5.27 7.55
CA LEU A 190 -9.29 -4.71 7.30
C LEU A 190 -8.17 -5.46 8.02
N LEU A 191 -7.12 -5.73 7.26
CA LEU A 191 -5.76 -6.03 7.71
C LEU A 191 -4.85 -4.96 7.13
N PHE A 192 -3.87 -4.48 7.89
CA PHE A 192 -3.00 -3.41 7.44
C PHE A 192 -1.61 -3.51 8.04
N GLY A 193 -0.63 -3.14 7.25
CA GLY A 193 0.74 -3.02 7.72
C GLY A 193 1.67 -2.31 6.77
N ASP A 194 2.93 -2.26 7.16
CA ASP A 194 4.00 -1.75 6.33
C ASP A 194 5.17 -2.74 6.22
N THR A 195 5.95 -2.59 5.16
CA THR A 195 7.07 -3.46 4.85
C THR A 195 8.27 -2.64 4.42
N PHE A 196 9.37 -2.76 5.17
CA PHE A 196 10.63 -2.06 4.92
C PHE A 196 11.68 -3.03 4.40
N MET A 197 12.13 -2.82 3.18
CA MET A 197 13.23 -3.58 2.62
C MET A 197 14.54 -3.20 3.29
N LYS A 198 15.44 -4.18 3.49
CA LYS A 198 16.69 -3.95 4.22
C LYS A 198 17.84 -3.45 3.36
N GLN A 199 17.69 -3.48 2.03
CA GLN A 199 18.75 -3.07 1.10
C GLN A 199 18.19 -2.67 -0.25
N PRO A 200 18.91 -1.86 -1.04
CA PRO A 200 18.57 -1.58 -2.44
C PRO A 200 18.56 -2.85 -3.27
N GLY A 201 17.72 -2.88 -4.31
CA GLY A 201 17.61 -4.03 -5.21
C GLY A 201 16.89 -5.24 -4.62
N ALA A 202 16.15 -5.04 -3.54
CA ALA A 202 15.47 -6.13 -2.85
C ALA A 202 14.23 -6.64 -3.59
N VAL A 203 13.76 -7.81 -3.17
CA VAL A 203 12.50 -8.43 -3.63
C VAL A 203 11.52 -8.44 -2.47
N GLY A 204 10.42 -7.69 -2.61
CA GLY A 204 9.31 -7.62 -1.66
C GLY A 204 8.23 -8.64 -1.98
N SER A 205 7.34 -8.90 -1.02
CA SER A 205 6.24 -9.89 -1.13
C SER A 205 6.73 -11.29 -1.54
N TYR A 206 7.95 -11.64 -1.16
CA TYR A 206 8.54 -12.93 -1.45
C TYR A 206 8.29 -13.93 -0.29
N PRO A 207 7.97 -15.21 -0.56
CA PRO A 207 7.78 -15.81 -1.88
C PRO A 207 6.54 -15.30 -2.61
N PRO A 208 6.48 -15.42 -3.95
CA PRO A 208 5.27 -15.09 -4.70
C PRO A 208 4.09 -15.87 -4.15
N HIS A 209 3.04 -15.16 -3.74
CA HIS A 209 1.88 -15.75 -3.07
C HIS A 209 0.58 -15.16 -3.57
N PHE A 210 -0.52 -15.77 -3.20
CA PHE A 210 -1.84 -15.45 -3.67
C PHE A 210 -2.84 -15.49 -2.50
N HIS A 211 -3.80 -14.56 -2.51
CA HIS A 211 -4.90 -14.52 -1.52
C HIS A 211 -6.20 -13.96 -2.13
N GLY A 212 -6.25 -13.82 -3.43
CA GLY A 212 -7.40 -13.25 -4.14
C GLY A 212 -8.50 -14.27 -4.47
N PRO A 213 -9.64 -13.81 -5.04
CA PRO A 213 -10.81 -14.65 -5.30
C PRO A 213 -10.62 -15.69 -6.40
N ASP A 214 -9.63 -15.51 -7.29
CA ASP A 214 -9.41 -16.36 -8.47
C ASP A 214 -8.34 -17.43 -8.25
N GLY A 215 -8.04 -17.80 -7.01
CA GLY A 215 -7.06 -18.82 -6.68
C GLY A 215 -7.43 -20.22 -7.18
N PRO A 216 -6.45 -21.11 -7.30
CA PRO A 216 -6.65 -22.47 -7.81
C PRO A 216 -7.65 -23.27 -6.96
N SER A 217 -7.85 -22.90 -5.72
CA SER A 217 -8.83 -23.48 -4.80
C SER A 217 -10.15 -22.69 -4.74
N GLY A 218 -10.28 -21.60 -5.51
CA GLY A 218 -11.45 -20.73 -5.50
C GLY A 218 -11.76 -20.23 -4.09
N PHE A 219 -10.91 -19.36 -3.51
CA PHE A 219 -11.08 -18.89 -2.13
C PHE A 219 -12.48 -18.33 -1.84
N GLY A 220 -13.17 -17.81 -2.86
CA GLY A 220 -14.55 -17.36 -2.71
C GLY A 220 -14.71 -16.40 -1.54
N ALA A 221 -15.43 -16.85 -0.52
CA ALA A 221 -15.72 -16.04 0.67
C ALA A 221 -14.50 -15.72 1.54
N ASP A 222 -13.43 -16.50 1.46
CA ASP A 222 -12.22 -16.33 2.26
C ASP A 222 -11.15 -15.49 1.53
N ALA A 223 -11.42 -15.08 0.30
CA ALA A 223 -10.55 -14.21 -0.48
C ALA A 223 -10.34 -12.84 0.18
N LYS A 224 -9.24 -12.20 -0.20
CA LYS A 224 -8.91 -10.83 0.21
C LYS A 224 -8.51 -10.00 -1.01
N GLU A 225 -9.00 -8.78 -1.06
CA GLU A 225 -8.46 -7.73 -1.92
C GLU A 225 -7.28 -7.08 -1.25
N GLU A 226 -6.31 -6.59 -2.02
CA GLU A 226 -5.15 -5.91 -1.46
C GLU A 226 -4.76 -4.67 -2.25
N ILE A 227 -4.47 -3.59 -1.54
CA ILE A 227 -3.82 -2.38 -2.05
C ILE A 227 -2.38 -2.37 -1.55
N TYR A 228 -1.42 -2.14 -2.45
CA TYR A 228 -0.08 -1.66 -2.10
C TYR A 228 0.03 -0.17 -2.40
N HIS A 229 0.68 0.58 -1.50
CA HIS A 229 1.06 1.96 -1.73
C HIS A 229 2.56 2.10 -1.48
N PHE A 230 3.29 2.52 -2.51
CA PHE A 230 4.75 2.47 -2.57
C PHE A 230 5.41 3.80 -2.24
N ARG A 231 6.55 3.69 -1.56
CA ARG A 231 7.59 4.69 -1.47
C ARG A 231 8.84 4.13 -2.12
N VAL A 232 9.30 4.79 -3.18
CA VAL A 232 10.41 4.33 -4.01
C VAL A 232 11.46 5.44 -4.12
N ARG A 233 12.70 5.10 -3.87
CA ARG A 233 13.82 6.04 -3.96
C ARG A 233 15.00 5.41 -4.68
N SER A 234 15.57 6.12 -5.64
CA SER A 234 16.87 5.76 -6.20
C SER A 234 18.02 6.24 -5.32
N THR A 235 19.05 5.44 -5.18
CA THR A 235 20.33 5.86 -4.59
C THR A 235 21.20 6.60 -5.59
N ILE A 236 20.82 6.64 -6.87
CA ILE A 236 21.49 7.40 -7.93
C ILE A 236 20.91 8.83 -7.94
N PRO A 237 21.74 9.87 -7.84
CA PRO A 237 21.27 11.27 -7.89
C PRO A 237 20.48 11.57 -9.16
N ASN A 238 19.36 12.28 -9.01
CA ASN A 238 18.46 12.71 -10.09
C ASN A 238 17.74 11.58 -10.86
N ASP A 239 17.82 10.33 -10.38
CA ASP A 239 17.01 9.23 -10.89
C ASP A 239 15.71 9.15 -10.08
N THR A 240 14.57 8.93 -10.73
CA THR A 240 13.26 8.80 -10.07
C THR A 240 13.04 7.42 -9.46
N GLY A 241 13.78 6.42 -9.91
CA GLY A 241 13.60 5.04 -9.46
C GLY A 241 12.24 4.44 -9.82
N TYR A 242 12.19 3.12 -9.81
CA TYR A 242 10.94 2.35 -9.95
C TYR A 242 11.13 0.95 -9.37
N VAL A 243 10.01 0.29 -9.08
CA VAL A 243 9.95 -1.15 -8.83
C VAL A 243 9.11 -1.82 -9.90
N LEU A 244 9.28 -3.12 -10.08
CA LEU A 244 8.45 -3.95 -10.94
C LEU A 244 7.53 -4.79 -10.07
N GLN A 245 6.24 -4.58 -10.17
CA GLN A 245 5.25 -5.48 -9.60
C GLN A 245 4.98 -6.61 -10.58
N ASN A 246 5.26 -7.82 -10.16
CA ASN A 246 4.91 -9.03 -10.88
C ASN A 246 3.53 -9.53 -10.42
N CYS A 247 2.69 -9.90 -11.37
CA CYS A 247 1.46 -10.64 -11.11
C CYS A 247 1.32 -11.74 -12.16
N SER A 248 1.07 -12.99 -11.71
CA SER A 248 0.87 -14.13 -12.60
C SER A 248 -0.30 -14.98 -12.11
N ARG A 249 -1.19 -15.38 -13.04
CA ARG A 249 -2.31 -16.25 -12.68
C ARG A 249 -1.84 -17.68 -12.44
N PRO A 250 -2.54 -18.43 -11.59
CA PRO A 250 -2.33 -19.87 -11.47
C PRO A 250 -2.50 -20.57 -12.82
N GLY A 251 -1.49 -21.37 -13.22
CA GLY A 251 -1.49 -22.09 -14.49
C GLY A 251 -1.04 -21.30 -15.71
N GLU A 252 -0.68 -20.03 -15.57
CA GLU A 252 -0.07 -19.23 -16.64
C GLU A 252 1.46 -19.21 -16.52
N ASP A 253 2.16 -19.42 -17.65
CA ASP A 253 3.63 -19.36 -17.70
C ASP A 253 4.16 -17.93 -17.81
N ILE A 254 3.29 -16.97 -18.12
CA ILE A 254 3.65 -15.56 -18.36
C ILE A 254 2.99 -14.68 -17.29
N GLY A 255 3.81 -13.97 -16.51
CA GLY A 255 3.34 -12.94 -15.61
C GLY A 255 3.25 -11.57 -16.29
N ILE A 256 2.46 -10.69 -15.71
CA ILE A 256 2.43 -9.26 -16.04
C ILE A 256 3.38 -8.53 -15.11
N TYR A 257 4.25 -7.70 -15.69
CA TYR A 257 5.15 -6.82 -14.95
C TYR A 257 4.72 -5.38 -15.17
N THR A 258 4.43 -4.68 -14.08
CA THR A 258 4.03 -3.29 -14.11
C THR A 258 5.10 -2.44 -13.42
N HIS A 259 5.51 -1.32 -14.06
CA HIS A 259 6.36 -0.34 -13.39
C HIS A 259 5.54 0.42 -12.35
N VAL A 260 6.10 0.54 -11.16
CA VAL A 260 5.51 1.31 -10.06
C VAL A 260 6.54 2.32 -9.59
N PHE A 261 6.14 3.58 -9.57
CA PHE A 261 6.98 4.70 -9.15
C PHE A 261 6.65 5.12 -7.72
N ASP A 262 7.45 6.05 -7.20
CA ASP A 262 7.18 6.65 -5.91
C ASP A 262 5.80 7.29 -5.85
N GLU A 263 5.12 7.17 -4.71
CA GLU A 263 3.76 7.68 -4.50
C GLU A 263 2.69 7.03 -5.40
N GLN A 264 2.92 5.85 -5.93
CA GLN A 264 1.89 5.10 -6.63
C GLN A 264 1.31 3.99 -5.75
N ALA A 265 0.00 3.82 -5.86
CA ALA A 265 -0.72 2.67 -5.33
C ALA A 265 -1.11 1.71 -6.46
N LEU A 266 -1.31 0.45 -6.12
CA LEU A 266 -1.81 -0.54 -7.07
C LEU A 266 -2.74 -1.55 -6.38
N ASN A 267 -3.60 -2.17 -7.17
CA ASN A 267 -4.40 -3.30 -6.71
C ASN A 267 -3.65 -4.61 -6.90
N VAL A 268 -3.78 -5.51 -5.93
CA VAL A 268 -3.31 -6.89 -5.98
C VAL A 268 -4.51 -7.80 -5.73
N THR A 269 -5.40 -7.87 -6.72
CA THR A 269 -6.64 -8.64 -6.59
C THR A 269 -6.51 -10.06 -7.12
N HIS A 270 -5.58 -10.31 -8.05
CA HIS A 270 -5.53 -11.56 -8.81
C HIS A 270 -4.10 -12.05 -9.02
N GLY A 271 -3.85 -13.28 -8.66
CA GLY A 271 -2.64 -14.02 -9.01
C GLY A 271 -1.50 -13.95 -7.99
N TYR A 272 -0.50 -14.78 -8.24
CA TYR A 272 0.76 -14.75 -7.50
C TYR A 272 1.48 -13.45 -7.77
N HIS A 273 1.93 -12.80 -6.72
CA HIS A 273 2.56 -11.49 -6.83
C HIS A 273 3.83 -11.39 -5.99
N ASP A 274 4.76 -10.61 -6.49
CA ASP A 274 5.98 -10.16 -5.81
C ASP A 274 6.45 -8.84 -6.42
N THR A 275 7.30 -8.11 -5.69
CA THR A 275 7.84 -6.80 -6.09
C THR A 275 9.35 -6.90 -6.26
N ILE A 276 9.87 -6.46 -7.39
CA ILE A 276 11.30 -6.54 -7.70
C ILE A 276 11.86 -5.13 -7.91
N ALA A 277 12.89 -4.76 -7.16
CA ALA A 277 13.60 -3.50 -7.35
C ALA A 277 14.88 -3.68 -8.19
N PRO A 278 15.24 -2.72 -9.08
CA PRO A 278 16.59 -2.63 -9.64
C PRO A 278 17.64 -2.40 -8.55
N PRO A 279 18.93 -2.75 -8.78
CA PRO A 279 19.98 -2.77 -7.76
C PRO A 279 20.18 -1.46 -6.97
N ALA A 280 19.91 -0.29 -7.58
CA ALA A 280 20.07 1.01 -6.94
C ALA A 280 18.79 1.53 -6.27
N ILE A 281 17.73 0.75 -6.25
CA ILE A 281 16.41 1.22 -5.80
C ILE A 281 16.11 0.70 -4.40
N GLU A 282 15.84 1.64 -3.50
CA GLU A 282 15.27 1.39 -2.17
C GLU A 282 13.75 1.58 -2.23
N PHE A 283 13.03 0.74 -1.53
CA PHE A 283 11.58 0.90 -1.41
C PHE A 283 11.03 0.36 -0.10
N MET A 284 9.89 0.89 0.25
CA MET A 284 8.97 0.34 1.23
C MET A 284 7.56 0.41 0.65
N PHE A 285 6.64 -0.32 1.22
CA PHE A 285 5.22 -0.20 0.88
C PHE A 285 4.35 -0.46 2.10
N THR A 286 3.22 0.21 2.13
CA THR A 286 2.11 -0.20 2.97
C THR A 286 1.23 -1.18 2.20
N TRP A 287 0.66 -2.13 2.91
CA TRP A 287 -0.31 -3.07 2.37
C TRP A 287 -1.60 -3.01 3.19
N CYS A 288 -2.72 -3.01 2.49
CA CYS A 288 -4.04 -3.02 3.09
C CYS A 288 -4.88 -4.09 2.42
N LEU A 289 -5.37 -5.06 3.21
CA LEU A 289 -6.26 -6.10 2.72
C LEU A 289 -7.66 -5.91 3.28
N ALA A 290 -8.67 -6.26 2.48
CA ALA A 290 -10.03 -6.42 2.94
C ALA A 290 -10.52 -7.84 2.66
N SER A 291 -10.94 -8.54 3.70
CA SER A 291 -11.53 -9.87 3.59
C SER A 291 -12.92 -9.81 2.96
N PHE A 292 -13.25 -10.74 2.06
CA PHE A 292 -14.56 -10.83 1.42
C PHE A 292 -15.65 -11.23 2.44
N THR A 293 -15.28 -11.99 3.45
CA THR A 293 -16.17 -12.34 4.57
C THR A 293 -15.77 -11.55 5.81
N GLU A 294 -16.73 -10.87 6.44
CA GLU A 294 -16.50 -10.18 7.70
C GLU A 294 -15.94 -11.13 8.77
N GLY A 295 -14.94 -10.64 9.52
CA GLY A 295 -14.29 -11.38 10.59
C GLY A 295 -13.27 -12.43 10.14
N ARG A 296 -13.18 -12.76 8.86
CA ARG A 296 -12.18 -13.67 8.29
C ARG A 296 -10.86 -12.95 8.03
N ARG A 297 -10.15 -12.65 9.11
CA ARG A 297 -8.92 -11.84 9.11
C ARG A 297 -7.67 -12.63 9.48
N ASP A 298 -7.67 -13.92 9.25
CA ASP A 298 -6.51 -14.79 9.40
C ASP A 298 -5.69 -14.88 8.10
N TRP A 299 -4.56 -15.57 8.17
CA TRP A 299 -3.60 -15.73 7.06
C TRP A 299 -3.62 -17.12 6.45
N SER A 300 -4.62 -17.94 6.77
CA SER A 300 -4.70 -19.34 6.34
C SER A 300 -4.91 -19.52 4.83
N GLU A 301 -5.47 -18.50 4.17
CA GLU A 301 -5.76 -18.51 2.73
C GLU A 301 -4.61 -18.00 1.86
N VAL A 302 -3.48 -17.63 2.44
CA VAL A 302 -2.30 -17.23 1.65
C VAL A 302 -1.63 -18.49 1.09
N LEU A 303 -1.65 -18.63 -0.24
CA LEU A 303 -1.03 -19.74 -0.96
C LEU A 303 0.23 -19.29 -1.68
N ASN A 304 1.32 -19.99 -1.46
CA ASN A 304 2.55 -19.77 -2.23
C ASN A 304 2.41 -20.33 -3.65
N ARG A 305 3.13 -19.70 -4.58
CA ARG A 305 3.33 -20.28 -5.91
C ARG A 305 3.94 -21.68 -5.76
N PRO A 306 3.47 -22.69 -6.52
CA PRO A 306 4.03 -24.05 -6.45
C PRO A 306 5.54 -24.06 -6.61
N GLY A 307 6.24 -24.80 -5.74
CA GLY A 307 7.69 -24.85 -5.66
C GLY A 307 8.34 -23.86 -4.69
N TYR A 308 7.55 -22.94 -4.10
CA TYR A 308 8.03 -21.95 -3.12
C TYR A 308 7.62 -22.25 -1.67
N ASP A 309 7.06 -23.43 -1.40
CA ASP A 309 6.48 -23.77 -0.09
C ASP A 309 7.49 -23.74 1.08
N ASN A 310 8.77 -23.86 0.78
CA ASN A 310 9.86 -23.85 1.78
C ASN A 310 10.66 -22.53 1.80
N GLU A 311 10.17 -21.46 1.21
CA GLU A 311 10.91 -20.20 1.06
C GLU A 311 10.65 -19.16 2.18
N TRP A 312 9.71 -19.42 3.09
CA TRP A 312 9.42 -18.56 4.26
C TRP A 312 10.51 -18.60 5.34
#